data_90beeeebe3e8705694455e4151e2d530
#
_entry.id   90beeeebe3e8705694455e4151e2d530
#
_cell.length_a   1.000
_cell.length_b   1.000
_cell.length_c   1.000
_cell.angle_alpha   90.00
_cell.angle_beta   90.00
_cell.angle_gamma   90.00
#
_symmetry.space_group_name_H-M   'P 1'
#
loop_
_entity.id
_entity.type
_entity.pdbx_description
1 polymer ?
#
loop_
_entity_poly.entity_id
_entity_poly.type
_entity_poly.pdbx_seq_one_letter_code
_entity_poly.pdbx_strand_id
1 'polypeptide(L)'
;MKIISGGQTGVDRAALDVAIERGISWGGWCPKGGWAEDFPHPPGLLSKYPALRETPCSRPEQRTEWNVRDSDAILIIADPKGLSVSKGTRCAKECADRYGKPLLVIDVSRPDTAAQVAEWLGVQRRRFGEQMTLGVGGPRESETPGIYASARLMLAKCLPTG
;
A
#
# COMPACT_ATOMS: atom_id res chain seq x y z
N MET A 1 -6.77 -12.59 -5.49
CA MET A 1 -6.22 -11.20 -5.38
C MET A 1 -4.86 -11.24 -4.71
N LYS A 2 -3.96 -10.33 -5.08
CA LYS A 2 -2.65 -10.15 -4.43
C LYS A 2 -2.51 -8.70 -3.95
N ILE A 3 -1.99 -8.50 -2.74
CA ILE A 3 -1.64 -7.16 -2.23
C ILE A 3 -0.19 -6.84 -2.58
N ILE A 4 0.05 -5.66 -3.14
CA ILE A 4 1.38 -5.10 -3.41
C ILE A 4 1.56 -3.85 -2.55
N SER A 5 2.64 -3.82 -1.75
CA SER A 5 2.98 -2.65 -0.94
C SER A 5 4.48 -2.58 -0.66
N GLY A 6 4.96 -1.39 -0.28
CA GLY A 6 6.38 -1.15 -0.06
C GLY A 6 6.88 -1.51 1.34
N GLY A 7 5.99 -1.86 2.26
CA GLY A 7 6.34 -2.28 3.63
C GLY A 7 6.84 -1.16 4.55
N GLN A 8 6.80 0.12 4.14
CA GLN A 8 7.14 1.23 5.04
C GLN A 8 6.16 1.28 6.22
N THR A 9 6.51 1.94 7.30
CA THR A 9 5.57 2.14 8.43
C THR A 9 4.28 2.81 7.98
N GLY A 10 3.24 2.75 8.79
CA GLY A 10 1.94 3.31 8.46
C GLY A 10 1.15 2.42 7.52
N VAL A 11 0.60 2.99 6.45
CA VAL A 11 -0.36 2.31 5.56
C VAL A 11 0.24 1.11 4.84
N ASP A 12 1.46 1.23 4.32
CA ASP A 12 2.14 0.14 3.62
C ASP A 12 2.26 -1.10 4.51
N ARG A 13 2.64 -0.90 5.76
CA ARG A 13 2.78 -1.97 6.76
C ARG A 13 1.44 -2.60 7.11
N ALA A 14 0.42 -1.78 7.34
CA ALA A 14 -0.94 -2.25 7.62
C ALA A 14 -1.48 -3.14 6.49
N ALA A 15 -1.19 -2.79 5.24
CA ALA A 15 -1.63 -3.58 4.08
C ALA A 15 -1.00 -4.97 4.04
N LEU A 16 0.31 -5.08 4.32
CA LEU A 16 1.00 -6.37 4.37
C LEU A 16 0.53 -7.22 5.55
N ASP A 17 0.42 -6.63 6.73
CA ASP A 17 0.00 -7.35 7.95
C ASP A 17 -1.43 -7.90 7.80
N VAL A 18 -2.38 -7.11 7.27
CA VAL A 18 -3.75 -7.59 7.01
C VAL A 18 -3.77 -8.67 5.93
N ALA A 19 -2.95 -8.55 4.88
CA ALA A 19 -2.87 -9.58 3.84
C ALA A 19 -2.37 -10.91 4.43
N ILE A 20 -1.34 -10.89 5.26
CA ILE A 20 -0.79 -12.06 5.95
C ILE A 20 -1.84 -12.69 6.86
N GLU A 21 -2.49 -11.89 7.72
CA GLU A 21 -3.50 -12.35 8.66
C GLU A 21 -4.71 -13.01 7.97
N ARG A 22 -5.04 -12.55 6.76
CA ARG A 22 -6.18 -13.06 5.98
C ARG A 22 -5.83 -14.15 4.98
N GLY A 23 -4.57 -14.57 4.90
CA GLY A 23 -4.13 -15.56 3.93
C GLY A 23 -4.16 -15.07 2.48
N ILE A 24 -4.19 -13.75 2.25
CA ILE A 24 -4.15 -13.14 0.93
C ILE A 24 -2.70 -13.14 0.44
N SER A 25 -2.48 -13.51 -0.83
CA SER A 25 -1.16 -13.39 -1.46
C SER A 25 -0.65 -11.94 -1.40
N TRP A 26 0.62 -11.77 -1.10
CA TRP A 26 1.22 -10.44 -0.93
C TRP A 26 2.65 -10.37 -1.45
N GLY A 27 3.18 -9.16 -1.57
CA GLY A 27 4.54 -8.88 -1.98
C GLY A 27 4.72 -7.40 -2.32
N GLY A 28 5.72 -7.10 -3.12
CA GLY A 28 6.04 -5.74 -3.55
C GLY A 28 7.52 -5.48 -3.57
N TRP A 29 7.87 -4.20 -3.75
CA TRP A 29 9.23 -3.71 -3.84
C TRP A 29 9.57 -2.82 -2.65
N CYS A 30 10.71 -3.04 -2.04
CA CYS A 30 11.32 -2.16 -1.04
C CYS A 30 12.63 -1.54 -1.58
N PRO A 31 13.17 -0.47 -0.98
CA PRO A 31 14.45 0.06 -1.36
C PRO A 31 15.57 -0.97 -1.13
N LYS A 32 16.68 -0.84 -1.86
CA LYS A 32 17.89 -1.63 -1.62
C LYS A 32 18.30 -1.58 -0.15
N GLY A 33 18.62 -2.74 0.43
CA GLY A 33 18.89 -2.91 1.86
C GLY A 33 17.62 -3.11 2.72
N GLY A 34 16.43 -3.17 2.09
CA GLY A 34 15.17 -3.34 2.82
C GLY A 34 14.83 -2.18 3.76
N TRP A 35 15.29 -0.98 3.46
CA TRP A 35 15.14 0.16 4.37
C TRP A 35 13.70 0.56 4.65
N ALA A 36 13.40 0.73 5.93
CA ALA A 36 12.23 1.44 6.44
C ALA A 36 12.64 2.25 7.68
N GLU A 37 11.82 3.20 8.10
CA GLU A 37 12.18 4.08 9.23
C GLU A 37 12.40 3.33 10.56
N ASP A 38 11.74 2.19 10.74
CA ASP A 38 11.90 1.28 11.89
C ASP A 38 12.84 0.09 11.61
N PHE A 39 13.33 -0.04 10.37
CA PHE A 39 14.31 -1.03 9.92
C PHE A 39 15.45 -0.34 9.17
N PRO A 40 16.31 0.44 9.84
CA PRO A 40 17.29 1.30 9.18
C PRO A 40 18.51 0.55 8.61
N HIS A 41 18.74 -0.70 9.03
CA HIS A 41 19.91 -1.47 8.62
C HIS A 41 19.55 -2.76 7.89
N PRO A 42 20.33 -3.17 6.84
CA PRO A 42 20.11 -4.43 6.15
C PRO A 42 20.12 -5.64 7.10
N PRO A 43 19.31 -6.68 6.83
CA PRO A 43 18.42 -6.86 5.69
C PRO A 43 17.07 -6.12 5.81
N GLY A 44 16.88 -5.29 6.83
CA GLY A 44 15.74 -4.42 7.00
C GLY A 44 14.39 -5.16 6.97
N LEU A 45 13.48 -4.67 6.15
CA LEU A 45 12.15 -5.25 5.95
C LEU A 45 12.17 -6.72 5.53
N LEU A 46 13.21 -7.17 4.83
CA LEU A 46 13.29 -8.53 4.32
C LEU A 46 13.39 -9.58 5.44
N SER A 47 13.86 -9.19 6.62
CA SER A 47 13.87 -10.07 7.80
C SER A 47 12.45 -10.43 8.26
N LYS A 48 11.50 -9.51 8.13
CA LYS A 48 10.09 -9.70 8.55
C LYS A 48 9.17 -10.04 7.38
N TYR A 49 9.46 -9.50 6.19
CA TYR A 49 8.63 -9.64 4.99
C TYR A 49 9.42 -10.23 3.82
N PRO A 50 9.75 -11.54 3.86
CA PRO A 50 10.67 -12.16 2.90
C PRO A 50 10.12 -12.27 1.47
N ALA A 51 8.82 -12.02 1.25
CA ALA A 51 8.24 -11.96 -0.09
C ALA A 51 8.39 -10.60 -0.77
N LEU A 52 8.94 -9.58 -0.07
CA LEU A 52 9.35 -8.33 -0.70
C LEU A 52 10.63 -8.53 -1.51
N ARG A 53 10.77 -7.72 -2.56
CA ARG A 53 11.97 -7.69 -3.41
C ARG A 53 12.62 -6.32 -3.33
N GLU A 54 13.94 -6.29 -3.39
CA GLU A 54 14.69 -5.05 -3.40
C GLU A 54 14.74 -4.42 -4.79
N THR A 55 14.58 -3.11 -4.86
CA THR A 55 14.96 -2.34 -6.06
C THR A 55 16.49 -2.18 -6.12
N PRO A 56 17.07 -2.02 -7.32
CA PRO A 56 18.50 -1.74 -7.44
C PRO A 56 18.98 -0.48 -6.73
N CYS A 57 18.08 0.51 -6.58
CA CYS A 57 18.34 1.79 -5.96
C CYS A 57 17.79 1.87 -4.52
N SER A 58 18.54 2.55 -3.65
CA SER A 58 18.09 2.85 -2.28
C SER A 58 17.04 3.98 -2.20
N ARG A 59 16.83 4.73 -3.30
CA ARG A 59 15.86 5.83 -3.33
C ARG A 59 14.42 5.29 -3.23
N PRO A 60 13.60 5.83 -2.31
CA PRO A 60 12.23 5.37 -2.10
C PRO A 60 11.31 5.54 -3.32
N GLU A 61 11.59 6.50 -4.19
CA GLU A 61 10.78 6.79 -5.37
C GLU A 61 10.73 5.61 -6.34
N GLN A 62 11.87 4.91 -6.54
CA GLN A 62 11.93 3.77 -7.45
C GLN A 62 11.01 2.64 -6.97
N ARG A 63 11.04 2.31 -5.68
CA ARG A 63 10.16 1.24 -5.16
C ARG A 63 8.69 1.65 -5.23
N THR A 64 8.38 2.93 -5.04
CA THR A 64 7.00 3.44 -5.17
C THR A 64 6.52 3.30 -6.60
N GLU A 65 7.31 3.73 -7.57
CA GLU A 65 6.99 3.58 -8.99
C GLU A 65 6.79 2.11 -9.38
N TRP A 66 7.70 1.20 -8.96
CA TRP A 66 7.60 -0.21 -9.31
C TRP A 66 6.40 -0.91 -8.66
N ASN A 67 6.03 -0.55 -7.43
CA ASN A 67 4.81 -1.05 -6.81
C ASN A 67 3.56 -0.61 -7.59
N VAL A 68 3.50 0.65 -8.05
CA VAL A 68 2.40 1.13 -8.89
C VAL A 68 2.39 0.44 -10.25
N ARG A 69 3.55 0.35 -10.91
CA ARG A 69 3.69 -0.30 -12.23
C ARG A 69 3.15 -1.73 -12.22
N ASP A 70 3.51 -2.50 -11.19
CA ASP A 70 3.21 -3.93 -11.06
C ASP A 70 1.82 -4.22 -10.46
N SER A 71 1.02 -3.19 -10.22
CA SER A 71 -0.37 -3.30 -9.74
C SER A 71 -1.38 -3.05 -10.85
N ASP A 72 -2.54 -3.70 -10.77
CA ASP A 72 -3.67 -3.47 -11.69
C ASP A 72 -4.49 -2.24 -11.26
N ALA A 73 -4.62 -2.00 -9.97
CA ALA A 73 -5.33 -0.88 -9.38
C ALA A 73 -4.62 -0.40 -8.12
N ILE A 74 -4.80 0.88 -7.76
CA ILE A 74 -4.10 1.52 -6.65
C ILE A 74 -5.11 2.07 -5.65
N LEU A 75 -4.93 1.71 -4.37
CA LEU A 75 -5.64 2.26 -3.23
C LEU A 75 -4.68 3.09 -2.38
N ILE A 76 -4.95 4.37 -2.25
CA ILE A 76 -4.25 5.27 -1.33
C ILE A 76 -5.15 5.55 -0.13
N ILE A 77 -4.64 5.24 1.06
CA ILE A 77 -5.29 5.48 2.34
C ILE A 77 -4.54 6.61 3.03
N ALA A 78 -5.21 7.68 3.38
CA ALA A 78 -4.59 8.81 4.07
C ALA A 78 -5.63 9.55 4.92
N ASP A 79 -5.18 10.49 5.72
CA ASP A 79 -5.98 11.59 6.25
C ASP A 79 -5.68 12.88 5.46
N PRO A 80 -6.42 13.99 5.66
CA PRO A 80 -6.18 15.23 4.94
C PRO A 80 -4.76 15.78 5.13
N LYS A 81 -4.16 15.59 6.31
CA LYS A 81 -2.78 16.00 6.60
C LYS A 81 -1.79 15.12 5.84
N GLY A 82 -1.94 13.81 5.89
CA GLY A 82 -1.06 12.86 5.21
C GLY A 82 -1.01 13.06 3.70
N LEU A 83 -2.14 13.39 3.07
CA LEU A 83 -2.20 13.72 1.65
C LEU A 83 -1.33 14.95 1.29
N SER A 84 -1.25 15.94 2.19
CA SER A 84 -0.48 17.16 1.94
C SER A 84 1.02 17.00 2.21
N VAL A 85 1.41 16.23 3.23
CA VAL A 85 2.80 16.15 3.68
C VAL A 85 3.59 14.99 3.07
N SER A 86 2.94 13.87 2.75
CA SER A 86 3.64 12.66 2.30
C SER A 86 4.10 12.76 0.84
N LYS A 87 5.42 12.86 0.65
CA LYS A 87 6.05 12.82 -0.68
C LYS A 87 5.81 11.48 -1.38
N GLY A 88 5.88 10.38 -0.64
CA GLY A 88 5.65 9.04 -1.17
C GLY A 88 4.23 8.86 -1.70
N THR A 89 3.24 9.39 -0.98
CA THR A 89 1.84 9.36 -1.41
C THR A 89 1.61 10.16 -2.69
N ARG A 90 2.21 11.36 -2.80
CA ARG A 90 2.15 12.14 -4.04
C ARG A 90 2.80 11.41 -5.22
N CYS A 91 3.99 10.86 -5.02
CA CYS A 91 4.68 10.07 -6.03
C CYS A 91 3.83 8.89 -6.51
N ALA A 92 3.15 8.17 -5.61
CA ALA A 92 2.26 7.06 -5.98
C ALA A 92 1.08 7.52 -6.84
N LYS A 93 0.46 8.67 -6.53
CA LYS A 93 -0.61 9.26 -7.36
C LYS A 93 -0.12 9.63 -8.76
N GLU A 94 0.99 10.35 -8.85
CA GLU A 94 1.59 10.74 -10.13
C GLU A 94 1.97 9.52 -10.98
N CYS A 95 2.50 8.46 -10.35
CA CYS A 95 2.78 7.20 -11.02
C CYS A 95 1.50 6.50 -11.50
N ALA A 96 0.44 6.47 -10.69
CA ALA A 96 -0.85 5.90 -11.08
C ALA A 96 -1.42 6.59 -12.32
N ASP A 97 -1.39 7.91 -12.36
CA ASP A 97 -1.81 8.71 -13.52
C ASP A 97 -0.94 8.39 -14.74
N ARG A 98 0.38 8.38 -14.60
CA ARG A 98 1.33 8.08 -15.69
C ARG A 98 1.12 6.69 -16.28
N TYR A 99 0.84 5.68 -15.46
CA TYR A 99 0.61 4.31 -15.90
C TYR A 99 -0.87 4.01 -16.24
N GLY A 100 -1.77 5.00 -16.17
CA GLY A 100 -3.19 4.83 -16.44
C GLY A 100 -3.87 3.83 -15.51
N LYS A 101 -3.43 3.74 -14.25
CA LYS A 101 -3.98 2.79 -13.28
C LYS A 101 -5.24 3.35 -12.62
N PRO A 102 -6.31 2.55 -12.48
CA PRO A 102 -7.42 2.93 -11.61
C PRO A 102 -6.91 3.29 -10.22
N LEU A 103 -7.28 4.46 -9.73
CA LEU A 103 -6.83 5.01 -8.47
C LEU A 103 -8.04 5.39 -7.61
N LEU A 104 -8.06 4.89 -6.38
CA LEU A 104 -8.93 5.39 -5.32
C LEU A 104 -8.09 6.01 -4.21
N VAL A 105 -8.41 7.24 -3.84
CA VAL A 105 -7.81 7.92 -2.68
C VAL A 105 -8.90 8.10 -1.65
N ILE A 106 -8.69 7.61 -0.45
CA ILE A 106 -9.66 7.72 0.64
C ILE A 106 -9.10 8.50 1.83
N ASP A 107 -9.99 9.19 2.50
CA ASP A 107 -9.76 9.81 3.81
C ASP A 107 -10.26 8.85 4.89
N VAL A 108 -9.31 8.20 5.58
CA VAL A 108 -9.60 7.17 6.59
C VAL A 108 -10.33 7.71 7.82
N SER A 109 -10.38 9.02 8.01
CA SER A 109 -11.13 9.65 9.10
C SER A 109 -12.64 9.70 8.86
N ARG A 110 -13.09 9.45 7.62
CA ARG A 110 -14.52 9.46 7.27
C ARG A 110 -15.19 8.12 7.57
N PRO A 111 -16.45 8.11 8.04
CA PRO A 111 -17.10 6.89 8.51
C PRO A 111 -17.37 5.84 7.41
N ASP A 112 -17.63 6.26 6.17
CA ASP A 112 -18.11 5.37 5.09
C ASP A 112 -16.99 4.81 4.20
N THR A 113 -15.73 5.02 4.54
CA THR A 113 -14.59 4.65 3.70
C THR A 113 -14.47 3.16 3.42
N ALA A 114 -14.78 2.31 4.38
CA ALA A 114 -14.72 0.86 4.16
C ALA A 114 -15.74 0.37 3.13
N ALA A 115 -16.95 0.92 3.14
CA ALA A 115 -17.98 0.60 2.16
C ALA A 115 -17.59 1.11 0.77
N GLN A 116 -17.07 2.35 0.67
CA GLN A 116 -16.57 2.92 -0.57
C GLN A 116 -15.45 2.07 -1.19
N VAL A 117 -14.49 1.63 -0.37
CA VAL A 117 -13.40 0.76 -0.82
C VAL A 117 -13.92 -0.59 -1.29
N ALA A 118 -14.85 -1.22 -0.54
CA ALA A 118 -15.43 -2.50 -0.92
C ALA A 118 -16.18 -2.44 -2.26
N GLU A 119 -16.97 -1.40 -2.47
CA GLU A 119 -17.68 -1.18 -3.75
C GLU A 119 -16.68 -0.98 -4.91
N TRP A 120 -15.68 -0.11 -4.73
CA TRP A 120 -14.66 0.15 -5.73
C TRP A 120 -13.85 -1.12 -6.05
N LEU A 121 -13.46 -1.91 -5.04
CA LEU A 121 -12.78 -3.19 -5.25
C LEU A 121 -13.66 -4.16 -6.06
N GLY A 122 -14.96 -4.19 -5.81
CA GLY A 122 -15.90 -4.99 -6.60
C GLY A 122 -15.88 -4.62 -8.08
N VAL A 123 -15.79 -3.32 -8.41
CA VAL A 123 -15.63 -2.86 -9.80
C VAL A 123 -14.31 -3.31 -10.40
N GLN A 124 -13.20 -3.16 -9.65
CA GLN A 124 -11.87 -3.55 -10.16
C GLN A 124 -11.75 -5.06 -10.35
N ARG A 125 -12.31 -5.87 -9.44
CA ARG A 125 -12.33 -7.34 -9.58
C ARG A 125 -13.12 -7.81 -10.81
N ARG A 126 -14.22 -7.15 -11.16
CA ARG A 126 -14.94 -7.43 -12.42
C ARG A 126 -14.11 -7.08 -13.65
N ARG A 127 -13.26 -6.06 -13.57
CA ARG A 127 -12.41 -5.60 -14.68
C ARG A 127 -11.17 -6.46 -14.87
N PHE A 128 -10.47 -6.81 -13.79
CA PHE A 128 -9.15 -7.47 -13.82
C PHE A 128 -9.18 -8.94 -13.39
N GLY A 129 -10.31 -9.42 -12.93
CA GLY A 129 -10.48 -10.80 -12.46
C GLY A 129 -10.12 -11.00 -10.98
N GLU A 130 -10.39 -12.19 -10.48
CA GLU A 130 -10.16 -12.55 -9.07
C GLU A 130 -8.67 -12.55 -8.66
N GLN A 131 -7.77 -12.71 -9.62
CA GLN A 131 -6.32 -12.72 -9.40
C GLN A 131 -5.68 -11.33 -9.50
N MET A 132 -6.48 -10.25 -9.57
CA MET A 132 -5.95 -8.89 -9.67
C MET A 132 -4.91 -8.57 -8.60
N THR A 133 -4.00 -7.67 -8.94
CA THR A 133 -3.02 -7.11 -8.03
C THR A 133 -3.47 -5.73 -7.55
N LEU A 134 -3.58 -5.55 -6.23
CA LEU A 134 -3.95 -4.27 -5.61
C LEU A 134 -2.73 -3.63 -4.96
N GLY A 135 -2.28 -2.52 -5.49
CA GLY A 135 -1.29 -1.67 -4.84
C GLY A 135 -1.94 -0.88 -3.70
N VAL A 136 -1.37 -0.96 -2.51
CA VAL A 136 -1.85 -0.21 -1.34
C VAL A 136 -0.72 0.61 -0.77
N GLY A 137 -0.96 1.91 -0.56
CA GLY A 137 0.01 2.82 0.02
C GLY A 137 -0.61 4.04 0.67
N GLY A 138 0.23 4.82 1.34
CA GLY A 138 -0.16 6.04 2.04
C GLY A 138 0.96 6.61 2.89
N PRO A 139 0.64 7.53 3.83
CA PRO A 139 1.61 8.12 4.72
C PRO A 139 2.29 7.11 5.64
N ARG A 140 3.51 7.46 6.07
CA ARG A 140 4.22 6.77 7.14
C ARG A 140 3.59 7.07 8.49
N GLU A 141 3.87 6.22 9.46
CA GLU A 141 3.43 6.46 10.85
C GLU A 141 4.02 7.77 11.41
N SER A 142 5.26 8.11 11.06
CA SER A 142 5.90 9.38 11.46
C SER A 142 5.28 10.62 10.81
N GLU A 143 4.69 10.48 9.61
CA GLU A 143 4.00 11.58 8.91
C GLU A 143 2.58 11.80 9.43
N THR A 144 1.91 10.71 9.80
CA THR A 144 0.52 10.69 10.31
C THR A 144 0.43 9.66 11.45
N PRO A 145 0.71 10.04 12.69
CA PRO A 145 0.63 9.14 13.84
C PRO A 145 -0.76 8.50 13.99
N GLY A 146 -0.81 7.17 14.15
CA GLY A 146 -2.04 6.38 14.24
C GLY A 146 -2.59 5.89 12.90
N ILE A 147 -1.97 6.25 11.77
CA ILE A 147 -2.44 5.85 10.45
C ILE A 147 -2.36 4.33 10.23
N TYR A 148 -1.36 3.65 10.82
CA TYR A 148 -1.26 2.19 10.77
C TYR A 148 -2.52 1.53 11.34
N ALA A 149 -2.92 1.91 12.55
CA ALA A 149 -4.09 1.33 13.22
C ALA A 149 -5.38 1.59 12.44
N SER A 150 -5.57 2.81 11.97
CA SER A 150 -6.73 3.22 11.18
C SER A 150 -6.82 2.48 9.85
N ALA A 151 -5.72 2.41 9.10
CA ALA A 151 -5.64 1.69 7.83
C ALA A 151 -5.86 0.18 8.03
N ARG A 152 -5.26 -0.42 9.06
CA ARG A 152 -5.43 -1.84 9.40
C ARG A 152 -6.88 -2.17 9.68
N LEU A 153 -7.54 -1.37 10.51
CA LEU A 153 -8.96 -1.57 10.84
C LEU A 153 -9.86 -1.47 9.61
N MET A 154 -9.62 -0.48 8.75
CA MET A 154 -10.38 -0.27 7.53
C MET A 154 -10.15 -1.41 6.53
N LEU A 155 -8.89 -1.78 6.26
CA LEU A 155 -8.54 -2.87 5.35
C LEU A 155 -9.10 -4.22 5.83
N ALA A 156 -9.10 -4.46 7.14
CA ALA A 156 -9.71 -5.64 7.73
C ALA A 156 -11.25 -5.71 7.54
N LYS A 157 -11.92 -4.60 7.25
CA LYS A 157 -13.36 -4.59 6.95
C LYS A 157 -13.68 -4.81 5.48
N CYS A 158 -12.79 -4.41 4.57
CA CYS A 158 -13.09 -4.38 3.13
C CYS A 158 -12.33 -5.43 2.30
N LEU A 159 -11.22 -5.98 2.78
CA LEU A 159 -10.52 -7.05 2.09
C LEU A 159 -11.16 -8.41 2.36
N PRO A 160 -11.21 -9.32 1.36
CA PRO A 160 -11.71 -10.68 1.57
C PRO A 160 -10.81 -11.49 2.50
N THR A 161 -11.29 -12.63 2.95
CA THR A 161 -10.43 -13.72 3.46
C THR A 161 -9.93 -14.54 2.27
N GLY A 162 -8.67 -14.92 2.29
CA GLY A 162 -8.03 -15.76 1.26
C GLY A 162 -8.50 -17.22 1.29
#